data_a8b4f0dc770f68a27b9be8c561cd015b
#
_entry.id   a8b4f0dc770f68a27b9be8c561cd015b
#
_cell.length_a   1.000
_cell.length_b   1.000
_cell.length_c   1.000
_cell.angle_alpha   90.00
_cell.angle_beta   90.00
_cell.angle_gamma   90.00
#
_symmetry.space_group_name_H-M   'P 1'
#
loop_
_entity.id
_entity.type
_entity.pdbx_description
1 polymer ?
#
loop_
_entity_poly.entity_id
_entity_poly.type
_entity_poly.pdbx_seq_one_letter_code
_entity_poly.pdbx_strand_id
1 'polypeptide(L)'
;MRGLRIVGLHVRKHWFIYFAGIGMVATASLLAAQIPRLLGIVTDGLRDGTLDTAKMAQYVGLIILIGIVRVATGWGGRVLVHHKGRELTYNLRKQLFEKWGTLSPSYYHRHSVGDMISHALSDVEVVRELVSQGINQAVSGLAMLLAAAWLMAVHVDWRLTLAGLGPLLLIPLLVKWLGPQIRLQSQRSQEALGAMAQTTEEVIGGIRAVKAFGTEHIVISRFENKVDDIVEEKMRFVRLSSLFGALVPLMVNLGFIFVLGYGGFLLTAKVISLGDFVAFTLYVALLRQPLEQLGNVLNIIQRSIASLNRIDELLRVVPEVLDREGYILDRPLQGTLKVQGLTFRYPGSERAVLHDISFSVGPGQTLGIIGAMGSGKSTLADLLLRLYDPPDGTVSIDGEDILHYPLARLRDGIAYVPQDGFLFSTTVLENIGFSDEYPDRKRAERCAEITAVHENIISFPEKYDTEIGERGVRLSGGQKQRIAIARMIYKDAPFQIMDDSLSAVDTSTERRILRNLLDLARLFPGSAKNPSKATIIISHRLSAVQHADEIVVFADGRIVERGNHTELLSIGGHYAGLWYMQAGITEESDSDGQRDISQPDLDVEMDVLEAGRMEEVL
;
A
#
# COMPACT_ATOMS: atom_id res chain seq x y z
N MET A 1 15.49 -0.04 -18.37
CA MET A 1 16.23 -1.33 -18.23
C MET A 1 16.78 -1.61 -16.83
N ARG A 2 16.77 -0.62 -15.91
CA ARG A 2 17.35 -0.78 -14.54
C ARG A 2 16.55 -1.76 -13.66
N GLY A 3 15.22 -1.75 -13.73
CA GLY A 3 14.37 -2.68 -12.96
C GLY A 3 14.60 -4.17 -13.31
N LEU A 4 15.03 -4.48 -14.53
CA LEU A 4 15.39 -5.86 -14.93
C LEU A 4 16.54 -6.45 -14.10
N ARG A 5 17.35 -5.61 -13.44
CA ARG A 5 18.41 -6.06 -12.54
C ARG A 5 17.85 -6.86 -11.35
N ILE A 6 16.67 -6.49 -10.85
CA ILE A 6 15.99 -7.20 -9.75
C ILE A 6 15.72 -8.65 -10.15
N VAL A 7 15.09 -8.84 -11.32
CA VAL A 7 14.82 -10.17 -11.88
C VAL A 7 16.12 -10.92 -12.19
N GLY A 8 17.09 -10.21 -12.81
CA GLY A 8 18.39 -10.80 -13.15
C GLY A 8 19.15 -11.34 -11.93
N LEU A 9 19.15 -10.61 -10.81
CA LEU A 9 19.77 -11.06 -9.56
C LEU A 9 19.06 -12.29 -8.99
N HIS A 10 17.72 -12.31 -9.02
CA HIS A 10 16.94 -13.46 -8.55
C HIS A 10 17.18 -14.71 -9.39
N VAL A 11 17.15 -14.59 -10.73
CA VAL A 11 17.43 -15.68 -11.66
C VAL A 11 18.86 -16.19 -11.49
N ARG A 12 19.84 -15.29 -11.33
CA ARG A 12 21.25 -15.66 -11.10
C ARG A 12 21.43 -16.42 -9.78
N LYS A 13 20.75 -16.00 -8.71
CA LYS A 13 20.78 -16.70 -7.40
C LYS A 13 20.23 -18.12 -7.50
N HIS A 14 19.21 -18.34 -8.34
CA HIS A 14 18.52 -19.62 -8.48
C HIS A 14 18.72 -20.26 -9.87
N TRP A 15 19.83 -19.95 -10.55
CA TRP A 15 20.10 -20.30 -11.94
C TRP A 15 19.92 -21.79 -12.25
N PHE A 16 20.33 -22.67 -11.34
CA PHE A 16 20.23 -24.11 -11.52
C PHE A 16 18.78 -24.60 -11.60
N ILE A 17 17.89 -24.04 -10.75
CA ILE A 17 16.46 -24.41 -10.74
C ILE A 17 15.76 -23.90 -12.01
N TYR A 18 16.09 -22.66 -12.43
CA TYR A 18 15.59 -22.12 -13.69
C TYR A 18 16.11 -22.94 -14.87
N PHE A 19 17.38 -23.29 -14.90
CA PHE A 19 17.96 -24.12 -15.96
C PHE A 19 17.31 -25.50 -16.03
N ALA A 20 17.13 -26.17 -14.91
CA ALA A 20 16.46 -27.47 -14.83
C ALA A 20 14.99 -27.36 -15.28
N GLY A 21 14.26 -26.38 -14.77
CA GLY A 21 12.85 -26.16 -15.14
C GLY A 21 12.66 -25.82 -16.61
N ILE A 22 13.48 -24.93 -17.16
CA ILE A 22 13.51 -24.57 -18.58
C ILE A 22 13.88 -25.80 -19.44
N GLY A 23 14.89 -26.57 -19.04
CA GLY A 23 15.30 -27.81 -19.74
C GLY A 23 14.16 -28.83 -19.77
N MET A 24 13.43 -29.03 -18.67
CA MET A 24 12.27 -29.92 -18.61
C MET A 24 11.13 -29.46 -19.53
N VAL A 25 10.83 -28.15 -19.56
CA VAL A 25 9.79 -27.58 -20.45
C VAL A 25 10.20 -27.72 -21.93
N ALA A 26 11.46 -27.46 -22.24
CA ALA A 26 11.98 -27.64 -23.60
C ALA A 26 11.93 -29.12 -24.03
N THR A 27 12.33 -30.04 -23.16
CA THR A 27 12.24 -31.50 -23.41
C THR A 27 10.79 -31.91 -23.64
N ALA A 28 9.83 -31.41 -22.86
CA ALA A 28 8.41 -31.69 -23.07
C ALA A 28 7.93 -31.22 -24.46
N SER A 29 8.41 -30.08 -24.96
CA SER A 29 8.08 -29.56 -26.30
C SER A 29 8.74 -30.40 -27.41
N LEU A 30 9.99 -30.82 -27.24
CA LEU A 30 10.70 -31.69 -28.18
C LEU A 30 10.03 -33.06 -28.29
N LEU A 31 9.63 -33.65 -27.17
CA LEU A 31 8.88 -34.91 -27.15
C LEU A 31 7.53 -34.78 -27.86
N ALA A 32 6.81 -33.66 -27.65
CA ALA A 32 5.56 -33.39 -28.35
C ALA A 32 5.73 -33.35 -29.87
N ALA A 33 6.84 -32.79 -30.35
CA ALA A 33 7.14 -32.71 -31.77
C ALA A 33 7.44 -34.08 -32.43
N GLN A 34 7.77 -35.14 -31.66
CA GLN A 34 7.99 -36.47 -32.21
C GLN A 34 6.66 -37.22 -32.52
N ILE A 35 5.54 -36.86 -31.93
CA ILE A 35 4.26 -37.56 -32.08
C ILE A 35 3.78 -37.56 -33.53
N PRO A 36 3.75 -36.47 -34.30
CA PRO A 36 3.35 -36.49 -35.72
C PRO A 36 4.19 -37.41 -36.56
N ARG A 37 5.51 -37.46 -36.33
CA ARG A 37 6.42 -38.37 -37.05
C ARG A 37 6.10 -39.83 -36.82
N LEU A 38 5.85 -40.22 -35.57
CA LEU A 38 5.48 -41.58 -35.22
C LEU A 38 4.13 -41.97 -35.85
N LEU A 39 3.18 -41.07 -35.88
CA LEU A 39 1.90 -41.28 -36.55
C LEU A 39 2.05 -41.42 -38.06
N GLY A 40 2.97 -40.67 -38.69
CA GLY A 40 3.33 -40.83 -40.09
C GLY A 40 3.90 -42.24 -40.38
N ILE A 41 4.86 -42.71 -39.58
CA ILE A 41 5.44 -44.07 -39.72
C ILE A 41 4.36 -45.15 -39.57
N VAL A 42 3.43 -45.00 -38.61
CA VAL A 42 2.32 -45.94 -38.44
C VAL A 42 1.38 -45.91 -39.64
N THR A 43 1.10 -44.73 -40.22
CA THR A 43 0.25 -44.56 -41.39
C THR A 43 0.83 -45.31 -42.62
N ASP A 44 2.14 -45.12 -42.88
CA ASP A 44 2.81 -45.81 -44.00
C ASP A 44 2.84 -47.30 -43.78
N GLY A 45 3.17 -47.76 -42.59
CA GLY A 45 3.22 -49.17 -42.27
C GLY A 45 1.88 -49.89 -42.38
N LEU A 46 0.76 -49.18 -42.09
CA LEU A 46 -0.59 -49.71 -42.32
C LEU A 46 -0.93 -49.79 -43.79
N ARG A 47 -0.56 -48.78 -44.59
CA ARG A 47 -0.75 -48.75 -46.04
C ARG A 47 -0.01 -49.88 -46.75
N ASP A 48 1.23 -50.07 -46.40
CA ASP A 48 2.11 -51.02 -47.06
C ASP A 48 1.97 -52.47 -46.53
N GLY A 49 1.09 -52.66 -45.51
CA GLY A 49 0.83 -53.98 -44.90
C GLY A 49 2.07 -54.54 -44.14
N THR A 50 3.04 -53.69 -43.81
CA THR A 50 4.28 -54.06 -43.12
C THR A 50 4.20 -54.07 -41.61
N LEU A 51 3.10 -53.52 -41.05
CA LEU A 51 2.79 -53.48 -39.62
C LEU A 51 2.03 -54.73 -39.17
N ASP A 52 2.71 -55.58 -38.43
CA ASP A 52 2.07 -56.63 -37.65
C ASP A 52 1.46 -56.03 -36.35
N THR A 53 0.49 -56.74 -35.78
CA THR A 53 -0.21 -56.33 -34.54
C THR A 53 0.76 -56.04 -33.38
N ALA A 54 1.87 -56.79 -33.30
CA ALA A 54 2.90 -56.58 -32.31
C ALA A 54 3.66 -55.25 -32.48
N LYS A 55 4.04 -54.90 -33.73
CA LYS A 55 4.70 -53.61 -34.05
C LYS A 55 3.76 -52.43 -33.84
N MET A 56 2.50 -52.61 -34.18
CA MET A 56 1.46 -51.58 -33.95
C MET A 56 1.33 -51.27 -32.45
N ALA A 57 1.20 -52.33 -31.62
CA ALA A 57 1.20 -52.18 -30.16
C ALA A 57 2.45 -51.47 -29.61
N GLN A 58 3.64 -51.75 -30.19
CA GLN A 58 4.88 -51.07 -29.82
C GLN A 58 4.82 -49.55 -30.12
N TYR A 59 4.38 -49.13 -31.33
CA TYR A 59 4.27 -47.70 -31.66
C TYR A 59 3.20 -46.99 -30.81
N VAL A 60 2.07 -47.62 -30.58
CA VAL A 60 1.01 -47.07 -29.68
C VAL A 60 1.57 -46.94 -28.26
N GLY A 61 2.27 -47.98 -27.74
CA GLY A 61 2.91 -47.93 -26.44
C GLY A 61 3.97 -46.83 -26.34
N LEU A 62 4.76 -46.61 -27.41
CA LEU A 62 5.76 -45.55 -27.47
C LEU A 62 5.09 -44.15 -27.46
N ILE A 63 4.02 -43.94 -28.21
CA ILE A 63 3.28 -42.67 -28.21
C ILE A 63 2.68 -42.38 -26.83
N ILE A 64 2.11 -43.41 -26.17
CA ILE A 64 1.59 -43.27 -24.79
C ILE A 64 2.72 -42.93 -23.83
N LEU A 65 3.88 -43.62 -23.91
CA LEU A 65 5.03 -43.36 -23.07
C LEU A 65 5.55 -41.93 -23.26
N ILE A 66 5.68 -41.48 -24.51
CA ILE A 66 6.07 -40.10 -24.85
C ILE A 66 5.06 -39.13 -24.26
N GLY A 67 3.77 -39.42 -24.34
CA GLY A 67 2.71 -38.60 -23.76
C GLY A 67 2.85 -38.45 -22.24
N ILE A 68 3.08 -39.56 -21.51
CA ILE A 68 3.26 -39.58 -20.06
C ILE A 68 4.52 -38.79 -19.67
N VAL A 69 5.65 -39.06 -20.30
CA VAL A 69 6.93 -38.38 -20.02
C VAL A 69 6.82 -36.88 -20.32
N ARG A 70 6.16 -36.50 -21.44
CA ARG A 70 5.88 -35.10 -21.77
C ARG A 70 5.07 -34.40 -20.68
N VAL A 71 4.01 -35.03 -20.17
CA VAL A 71 3.18 -34.45 -19.10
C VAL A 71 3.98 -34.30 -17.83
N ALA A 72 4.72 -35.34 -17.43
CA ALA A 72 5.55 -35.32 -16.21
C ALA A 72 6.63 -34.23 -16.26
N THR A 73 7.41 -34.18 -17.36
CA THR A 73 8.46 -33.18 -17.54
C THR A 73 7.91 -31.78 -17.68
N GLY A 74 6.84 -31.58 -18.46
CA GLY A 74 6.23 -30.28 -18.64
C GLY A 74 5.58 -29.75 -17.36
N TRP A 75 4.93 -30.61 -16.57
CA TRP A 75 4.39 -30.23 -15.27
C TRP A 75 5.50 -29.92 -14.27
N GLY A 76 6.47 -30.82 -14.12
CA GLY A 76 7.60 -30.63 -13.21
C GLY A 76 8.37 -29.35 -13.49
N GLY A 77 8.70 -29.09 -14.77
CA GLY A 77 9.41 -27.86 -15.16
C GLY A 77 8.61 -26.59 -14.83
N ARG A 78 7.30 -26.59 -15.10
CA ARG A 78 6.42 -25.45 -14.72
C ARG A 78 6.39 -25.24 -13.21
N VAL A 79 6.22 -26.30 -12.41
CA VAL A 79 6.18 -26.20 -10.95
C VAL A 79 7.47 -25.58 -10.40
N LEU A 80 8.64 -26.01 -10.87
CA LEU A 80 9.92 -25.47 -10.44
C LEU A 80 10.01 -23.95 -10.71
N VAL A 81 9.69 -23.51 -11.92
CA VAL A 81 9.76 -22.09 -12.31
C VAL A 81 8.72 -21.26 -11.55
N HIS A 82 7.48 -21.75 -11.43
CA HIS A 82 6.41 -21.06 -10.69
C HIS A 82 6.72 -20.94 -9.19
N HIS A 83 7.32 -21.96 -8.59
CA HIS A 83 7.71 -21.89 -7.17
C HIS A 83 8.71 -20.75 -6.93
N LYS A 84 9.73 -20.61 -7.80
CA LYS A 84 10.69 -19.51 -7.70
C LYS A 84 10.09 -18.14 -8.02
N GLY A 85 9.11 -18.09 -8.90
CA GLY A 85 8.31 -16.88 -9.13
C GLY A 85 7.56 -16.42 -7.88
N ARG A 86 6.99 -17.35 -7.10
CA ARG A 86 6.33 -17.03 -5.82
C ARG A 86 7.31 -16.54 -4.75
N GLU A 87 8.51 -17.13 -4.68
CA GLU A 87 9.58 -16.66 -3.79
C GLU A 87 9.99 -15.22 -4.11
N LEU A 88 10.09 -14.88 -5.41
CA LEU A 88 10.34 -13.50 -5.84
C LEU A 88 9.24 -12.56 -5.37
N THR A 89 7.97 -12.94 -5.53
CA THR A 89 6.81 -12.18 -5.04
C THR A 89 6.90 -11.88 -3.55
N TYR A 90 7.17 -12.91 -2.74
CA TYR A 90 7.32 -12.76 -1.30
C TYR A 90 8.43 -11.77 -0.93
N ASN A 91 9.61 -11.95 -1.54
CA ASN A 91 10.76 -11.09 -1.26
C ASN A 91 10.52 -9.63 -1.67
N LEU A 92 9.89 -9.40 -2.84
CA LEU A 92 9.55 -8.04 -3.28
C LEU A 92 8.52 -7.37 -2.37
N ARG A 93 7.46 -8.07 -1.98
CA ARG A 93 6.47 -7.54 -1.05
C ARG A 93 7.08 -7.20 0.30
N LYS A 94 7.95 -8.06 0.82
CA LYS A 94 8.68 -7.81 2.06
C LYS A 94 9.54 -6.54 1.94
N GLN A 95 10.34 -6.43 0.88
CA GLN A 95 11.19 -5.25 0.65
C GLN A 95 10.38 -3.96 0.48
N LEU A 96 9.24 -4.01 -0.22
CA LEU A 96 8.34 -2.87 -0.35
C LEU A 96 7.79 -2.44 1.00
N PHE A 97 7.32 -3.39 1.81
CA PHE A 97 6.77 -3.10 3.13
C PHE A 97 7.82 -2.53 4.08
N GLU A 98 9.02 -3.13 4.11
CA GLU A 98 10.16 -2.60 4.88
C GLU A 98 10.52 -1.19 4.41
N LYS A 99 10.53 -0.95 3.09
CA LYS A 99 10.82 0.36 2.53
C LYS A 99 9.79 1.40 2.96
N TRP A 100 8.49 1.09 2.89
CA TRP A 100 7.45 1.99 3.37
C TRP A 100 7.62 2.33 4.85
N GLY A 101 7.97 1.38 5.70
CA GLY A 101 8.25 1.65 7.12
C GLY A 101 9.39 2.67 7.36
N THR A 102 10.24 2.93 6.37
CA THR A 102 11.36 3.90 6.47
C THR A 102 11.06 5.27 5.88
N LEU A 103 9.96 5.42 5.10
CA LEU A 103 9.65 6.67 4.42
C LEU A 103 9.03 7.71 5.36
N SER A 104 9.29 8.99 5.07
CA SER A 104 8.78 10.12 5.84
C SER A 104 7.32 10.44 5.52
N PRO A 105 6.57 11.13 6.38
CA PRO A 105 5.18 11.56 6.13
C PRO A 105 5.00 12.35 4.83
N SER A 106 6.00 13.13 4.41
CA SER A 106 5.97 13.87 3.15
C SER A 106 5.75 12.99 1.92
N TYR A 107 6.26 11.75 1.95
CA TYR A 107 6.02 10.78 0.88
C TYR A 107 4.55 10.37 0.83
N TYR A 108 3.95 10.08 1.98
CA TYR A 108 2.55 9.65 2.11
C TYR A 108 1.54 10.76 1.76
N HIS A 109 1.91 12.03 1.98
CA HIS A 109 1.08 13.16 1.54
C HIS A 109 1.05 13.34 0.01
N ARG A 110 2.11 12.91 -0.70
CA ARG A 110 2.22 13.03 -2.17
C ARG A 110 1.72 11.81 -2.93
N HIS A 111 1.59 10.66 -2.27
CA HIS A 111 1.21 9.38 -2.89
C HIS A 111 0.00 8.79 -2.20
N SER A 112 -0.97 8.35 -2.98
CA SER A 112 -2.17 7.74 -2.41
C SER A 112 -1.90 6.34 -1.85
N VAL A 113 -2.65 5.95 -0.81
CA VAL A 113 -2.59 4.57 -0.26
C VAL A 113 -2.95 3.55 -1.34
N GLY A 114 -3.88 3.90 -2.25
CA GLY A 114 -4.27 3.06 -3.38
C GLY A 114 -3.11 2.74 -4.32
N ASP A 115 -2.24 3.73 -4.62
CA ASP A 115 -1.04 3.49 -5.44
C ASP A 115 -0.08 2.52 -4.77
N MET A 116 0.15 2.67 -3.46
CA MET A 116 1.02 1.77 -2.70
C MET A 116 0.49 0.33 -2.70
N ILE A 117 -0.81 0.15 -2.47
CA ILE A 117 -1.47 -1.15 -2.56
C ILE A 117 -1.31 -1.73 -3.97
N SER A 118 -1.49 -0.92 -5.01
CA SER A 118 -1.31 -1.33 -6.40
C SER A 118 0.12 -1.80 -6.68
N HIS A 119 1.15 -1.14 -6.14
CA HIS A 119 2.55 -1.60 -6.26
C HIS A 119 2.77 -2.95 -5.60
N ALA A 120 2.23 -3.18 -4.39
CA ALA A 120 2.40 -4.44 -3.67
C ALA A 120 1.64 -5.62 -4.28
N LEU A 121 0.45 -5.37 -4.82
CA LEU A 121 -0.42 -6.43 -5.33
C LEU A 121 -0.26 -6.61 -6.84
N SER A 122 -0.51 -5.54 -7.60
CA SER A 122 -0.61 -5.59 -9.06
C SER A 122 0.77 -5.63 -9.73
N ASP A 123 1.66 -4.69 -9.41
CA ASP A 123 2.97 -4.60 -10.06
C ASP A 123 3.85 -5.81 -9.76
N VAL A 124 3.87 -6.26 -8.51
CA VAL A 124 4.63 -7.46 -8.12
C VAL A 124 4.09 -8.72 -8.80
N GLU A 125 2.76 -8.81 -9.00
CA GLU A 125 2.13 -9.94 -9.70
C GLU A 125 2.50 -9.98 -11.19
N VAL A 126 2.53 -8.81 -11.86
CA VAL A 126 2.97 -8.69 -13.26
C VAL A 126 4.46 -9.10 -13.41
N VAL A 127 5.31 -8.76 -12.44
CA VAL A 127 6.72 -9.20 -12.41
C VAL A 127 6.81 -10.72 -12.23
N ARG A 128 5.98 -11.32 -11.38
CA ARG A 128 5.90 -12.77 -11.21
C ARG A 128 5.45 -13.45 -12.52
N GLU A 129 4.47 -12.87 -13.21
CA GLU A 129 3.97 -13.39 -14.49
C GLU A 129 5.11 -13.49 -15.52
N LEU A 130 6.00 -12.50 -15.60
CA LEU A 130 7.17 -12.52 -16.48
C LEU A 130 8.09 -13.73 -16.18
N VAL A 131 8.47 -13.88 -14.91
CA VAL A 131 9.47 -14.85 -14.48
C VAL A 131 8.94 -16.30 -14.54
N SER A 132 7.63 -16.48 -14.32
CA SER A 132 7.02 -17.80 -14.33
C SER A 132 6.38 -18.14 -15.67
N GLN A 133 5.35 -17.39 -16.07
CA GLN A 133 4.58 -17.69 -17.29
C GLN A 133 5.30 -17.24 -18.56
N GLY A 134 5.89 -16.03 -18.55
CA GLY A 134 6.60 -15.46 -19.68
C GLY A 134 7.76 -16.36 -20.13
N ILE A 135 8.62 -16.78 -19.19
CA ILE A 135 9.74 -17.69 -19.48
C ILE A 135 9.23 -19.04 -20.01
N ASN A 136 8.23 -19.64 -19.34
CA ASN A 136 7.70 -20.94 -19.77
C ASN A 136 7.08 -20.89 -21.17
N GLN A 137 6.29 -19.86 -21.50
CA GLN A 137 5.68 -19.70 -22.83
C GLN A 137 6.74 -19.42 -23.91
N ALA A 138 7.74 -18.58 -23.60
CA ALA A 138 8.81 -18.29 -24.55
C ALA A 138 9.62 -19.53 -24.87
N VAL A 139 10.00 -20.30 -23.84
CA VAL A 139 10.81 -21.53 -24.01
C VAL A 139 10.02 -22.63 -24.73
N SER A 140 8.79 -22.91 -24.26
CA SER A 140 7.96 -23.96 -24.89
C SER A 140 7.60 -23.61 -26.33
N GLY A 141 7.26 -22.34 -26.59
CA GLY A 141 6.92 -21.86 -27.92
C GLY A 141 8.10 -21.93 -28.88
N LEU A 142 9.27 -21.42 -28.47
CA LEU A 142 10.48 -21.43 -29.30
C LEU A 142 10.99 -22.86 -29.53
N ALA A 143 11.04 -23.70 -28.50
CA ALA A 143 11.46 -25.09 -28.62
C ALA A 143 10.55 -25.87 -29.59
N MET A 144 9.24 -25.67 -29.50
CA MET A 144 8.26 -26.31 -30.38
C MET A 144 8.39 -25.84 -31.82
N LEU A 145 8.51 -24.52 -32.05
CA LEU A 145 8.70 -23.95 -33.39
C LEU A 145 9.95 -24.49 -34.06
N LEU A 146 11.10 -24.47 -33.36
CA LEU A 146 12.38 -24.94 -33.90
C LEU A 146 12.34 -26.45 -34.15
N ALA A 147 11.80 -27.24 -33.21
CA ALA A 147 11.73 -28.70 -33.37
C ALA A 147 10.79 -29.09 -34.52
N ALA A 148 9.60 -28.49 -34.61
CA ALA A 148 8.67 -28.79 -35.68
C ALA A 148 9.24 -28.39 -37.05
N ALA A 149 9.78 -27.17 -37.19
CA ALA A 149 10.38 -26.69 -38.44
C ALA A 149 11.54 -27.59 -38.90
N TRP A 150 12.40 -28.00 -37.95
CA TRP A 150 13.52 -28.90 -38.25
C TRP A 150 13.03 -30.30 -38.68
N LEU A 151 12.08 -30.89 -37.96
CA LEU A 151 11.54 -32.21 -38.29
C LEU A 151 10.79 -32.22 -39.63
N MET A 152 10.03 -31.17 -39.95
CA MET A 152 9.35 -30.98 -41.22
C MET A 152 10.36 -30.90 -42.39
N ALA A 153 11.42 -30.09 -42.22
CA ALA A 153 12.41 -29.86 -43.28
C ALA A 153 13.30 -31.09 -43.56
N VAL A 154 13.71 -31.80 -42.48
CA VAL A 154 14.65 -32.95 -42.60
C VAL A 154 13.94 -34.26 -42.94
N HIS A 155 12.78 -34.51 -42.38
CA HIS A 155 12.11 -35.81 -42.48
C HIS A 155 11.01 -35.89 -43.54
N VAL A 156 10.47 -34.69 -43.99
CA VAL A 156 9.46 -34.70 -45.04
C VAL A 156 10.02 -34.06 -46.32
N ASP A 157 9.95 -32.73 -46.44
CA ASP A 157 10.49 -32.03 -47.60
C ASP A 157 10.65 -30.54 -47.23
N TRP A 158 11.82 -29.93 -47.49
CA TRP A 158 12.10 -28.54 -47.16
C TRP A 158 11.25 -27.54 -47.99
N ARG A 159 10.87 -27.92 -49.24
CA ARG A 159 10.04 -27.09 -50.15
C ARG A 159 8.58 -27.03 -49.62
N LEU A 160 8.08 -28.21 -49.20
CA LEU A 160 6.76 -28.27 -48.55
C LEU A 160 6.75 -27.50 -47.24
N THR A 161 7.87 -27.54 -46.49
CA THR A 161 8.02 -26.77 -45.24
C THR A 161 7.96 -25.28 -45.52
N LEU A 162 8.64 -24.76 -46.54
CA LEU A 162 8.55 -23.35 -46.93
C LEU A 162 7.12 -22.98 -47.41
N ALA A 163 6.46 -23.83 -48.18
CA ALA A 163 5.09 -23.59 -48.64
C ALA A 163 4.10 -23.52 -47.47
N GLY A 164 4.20 -24.45 -46.51
CA GLY A 164 3.30 -24.53 -45.35
C GLY A 164 3.56 -23.44 -44.31
N LEU A 165 4.84 -23.08 -44.07
CA LEU A 165 5.21 -22.02 -43.12
C LEU A 165 5.11 -20.62 -43.72
N GLY A 166 5.14 -20.47 -45.06
CA GLY A 166 5.11 -19.15 -45.74
C GLY A 166 3.98 -18.24 -45.25
N PRO A 167 2.72 -18.66 -45.24
CA PRO A 167 1.63 -17.85 -44.69
C PRO A 167 1.79 -17.52 -43.20
N LEU A 168 2.37 -18.41 -42.41
CA LEU A 168 2.59 -18.20 -40.98
C LEU A 168 3.64 -17.10 -40.71
N LEU A 169 4.60 -16.91 -41.63
CA LEU A 169 5.58 -15.82 -41.53
C LEU A 169 4.96 -14.43 -41.72
N LEU A 170 3.74 -14.34 -42.24
CA LEU A 170 2.97 -13.10 -42.31
C LEU A 170 2.36 -12.67 -40.97
N ILE A 171 2.23 -13.61 -40.00
CA ILE A 171 1.64 -13.33 -38.67
C ILE A 171 2.44 -12.23 -37.92
N PRO A 172 3.78 -12.28 -37.80
CA PRO A 172 4.54 -11.20 -37.17
C PRO A 172 4.35 -9.84 -37.87
N LEU A 173 4.17 -9.82 -39.19
CA LEU A 173 3.89 -8.61 -39.95
C LEU A 173 2.51 -8.04 -39.59
N LEU A 174 1.52 -8.91 -39.50
CA LEU A 174 0.15 -8.58 -39.05
C LEU A 174 0.14 -8.03 -37.63
N VAL A 175 0.89 -8.66 -36.72
CA VAL A 175 1.07 -8.18 -35.33
C VAL A 175 1.72 -6.79 -35.31
N LYS A 176 2.75 -6.55 -36.13
CA LYS A 176 3.41 -5.26 -36.23
C LYS A 176 2.47 -4.16 -36.76
N TRP A 177 1.56 -4.50 -37.66
CA TRP A 177 0.64 -3.55 -38.27
C TRP A 177 -0.61 -3.27 -37.43
N LEU A 178 -1.31 -4.31 -36.95
CA LEU A 178 -2.56 -4.18 -36.17
C LEU A 178 -2.30 -4.01 -34.66
N GLY A 179 -1.21 -4.56 -34.16
CA GLY A 179 -0.90 -4.57 -32.72
C GLY A 179 -0.90 -3.17 -32.08
N PRO A 180 -0.24 -2.16 -32.63
CA PRO A 180 -0.27 -0.79 -32.11
C PRO A 180 -1.68 -0.20 -32.06
N GLN A 181 -2.51 -0.45 -33.11
CA GLN A 181 -3.88 0.04 -33.19
C GLN A 181 -4.79 -0.61 -32.12
N ILE A 182 -4.68 -1.92 -31.98
CA ILE A 182 -5.40 -2.69 -30.95
C ILE A 182 -5.02 -2.18 -29.56
N ARG A 183 -3.71 -1.93 -29.32
CA ARG A 183 -3.22 -1.41 -28.04
C ARG A 183 -3.78 -0.03 -27.74
N LEU A 184 -3.72 0.90 -28.70
CA LEU A 184 -4.25 2.26 -28.54
C LEU A 184 -5.76 2.21 -28.21
N GLN A 185 -6.50 1.36 -28.91
CA GLN A 185 -7.94 1.25 -28.70
C GLN A 185 -8.27 0.55 -27.38
N SER A 186 -7.46 -0.43 -26.95
CA SER A 186 -7.55 -1.04 -25.63
C SER A 186 -7.32 0.01 -24.52
N GLN A 187 -6.32 0.90 -24.69
CA GLN A 187 -6.05 1.96 -23.75
C GLN A 187 -7.22 2.95 -23.65
N ARG A 188 -7.79 3.41 -24.78
CA ARG A 188 -8.98 4.28 -24.78
C ARG A 188 -10.17 3.65 -24.09
N SER A 189 -10.40 2.35 -24.32
CA SER A 189 -11.45 1.59 -23.63
C SER A 189 -11.22 1.51 -22.13
N GLN A 190 -9.95 1.42 -21.66
CA GLN A 190 -9.61 1.44 -20.23
C GLN A 190 -9.77 2.84 -19.63
N GLU A 191 -9.42 3.89 -20.36
CA GLU A 191 -9.60 5.29 -19.93
C GLU A 191 -11.09 5.61 -19.76
N ALA A 192 -11.95 5.19 -20.71
CA ALA A 192 -13.40 5.34 -20.59
C ALA A 192 -13.97 4.60 -19.38
N LEU A 193 -13.50 3.35 -19.13
CA LEU A 193 -13.89 2.58 -17.95
C LEU A 193 -13.43 3.26 -16.65
N GLY A 194 -12.23 3.83 -16.63
CA GLY A 194 -11.72 4.60 -15.50
C GLY A 194 -12.57 5.83 -15.20
N ALA A 195 -12.95 6.59 -16.25
CA ALA A 195 -13.82 7.76 -16.08
C ALA A 195 -15.21 7.41 -15.54
N MET A 196 -15.78 6.27 -15.96
CA MET A 196 -17.04 5.77 -15.38
C MET A 196 -16.87 5.37 -13.92
N ALA A 197 -15.80 4.66 -13.58
CA ALA A 197 -15.52 4.24 -12.21
C ALA A 197 -15.36 5.45 -11.28
N GLN A 198 -14.66 6.49 -11.71
CA GLN A 198 -14.52 7.75 -10.97
C GLN A 198 -15.89 8.42 -10.74
N THR A 199 -16.72 8.52 -11.79
CA THR A 199 -18.07 9.07 -11.64
C THR A 199 -18.91 8.25 -10.66
N THR A 200 -18.77 6.93 -10.67
CA THR A 200 -19.47 6.03 -9.74
C THR A 200 -19.02 6.26 -8.30
N GLU A 201 -17.70 6.39 -8.08
CA GLU A 201 -17.12 6.65 -6.77
C GLU A 201 -17.60 8.00 -6.21
N GLU A 202 -17.58 9.06 -7.03
CA GLU A 202 -18.08 10.39 -6.65
C GLU A 202 -19.57 10.34 -6.24
N VAL A 203 -20.40 9.65 -7.02
CA VAL A 203 -21.84 9.53 -6.76
C VAL A 203 -22.13 8.73 -5.51
N ILE A 204 -21.46 7.59 -5.32
CA ILE A 204 -21.65 6.74 -4.14
C ILE A 204 -21.11 7.46 -2.89
N GLY A 205 -19.94 8.10 -2.99
CA GLY A 205 -19.37 8.90 -1.92
C GLY A 205 -20.27 10.07 -1.51
N GLY A 206 -20.91 10.73 -2.51
CA GLY A 206 -21.86 11.83 -2.32
C GLY A 206 -23.32 11.43 -2.24
N ILE A 207 -23.67 10.14 -2.03
CA ILE A 207 -25.06 9.64 -2.15
C ILE A 207 -26.07 10.37 -1.26
N ARG A 208 -25.62 10.82 -0.08
CA ARG A 208 -26.47 11.59 0.83
C ARG A 208 -26.87 12.93 0.22
N ALA A 209 -25.95 13.61 -0.46
CA ALA A 209 -26.24 14.86 -1.17
C ALA A 209 -27.19 14.62 -2.34
N VAL A 210 -26.92 13.59 -3.16
CA VAL A 210 -27.82 13.21 -4.28
C VAL A 210 -29.23 12.97 -3.79
N LYS A 211 -29.40 12.24 -2.68
CA LYS A 211 -30.71 11.96 -2.07
C LYS A 211 -31.35 13.20 -1.46
N ALA A 212 -30.56 14.04 -0.78
CA ALA A 212 -31.07 15.25 -0.14
C ALA A 212 -31.57 16.29 -1.15
N PHE A 213 -30.95 16.37 -2.31
CA PHE A 213 -31.33 17.33 -3.38
C PHE A 213 -32.29 16.72 -4.43
N GLY A 214 -32.63 15.44 -4.36
CA GLY A 214 -33.53 14.78 -5.31
C GLY A 214 -33.00 14.77 -6.77
N THR A 215 -31.67 14.72 -6.96
CA THR A 215 -31.03 14.86 -8.27
C THR A 215 -30.66 13.52 -8.91
N GLU A 216 -31.30 12.40 -8.50
CA GLU A 216 -30.99 11.06 -8.98
C GLU A 216 -31.07 10.97 -10.51
N HIS A 217 -32.08 11.56 -11.12
CA HIS A 217 -32.27 11.53 -12.58
C HIS A 217 -31.12 12.21 -13.34
N ILE A 218 -30.56 13.29 -12.81
CA ILE A 218 -29.41 13.99 -13.42
C ILE A 218 -28.17 13.11 -13.36
N VAL A 219 -27.94 12.49 -12.21
CA VAL A 219 -26.80 11.62 -11.98
C VAL A 219 -26.88 10.36 -12.86
N ILE A 220 -28.08 9.74 -12.97
CA ILE A 220 -28.32 8.59 -13.85
C ILE A 220 -28.01 8.96 -15.29
N SER A 221 -28.52 10.10 -15.79
CA SER A 221 -28.26 10.53 -17.18
C SER A 221 -26.76 10.78 -17.44
N ARG A 222 -26.03 11.37 -16.48
CA ARG A 222 -24.56 11.51 -16.59
C ARG A 222 -23.85 10.16 -16.65
N PHE A 223 -24.30 9.19 -15.86
CA PHE A 223 -23.76 7.85 -15.86
C PHE A 223 -24.06 7.12 -17.18
N GLU A 224 -25.28 7.22 -17.71
CA GLU A 224 -25.67 6.65 -19.01
C GLU A 224 -24.78 7.14 -20.14
N ASN A 225 -24.49 8.46 -20.21
CA ASN A 225 -23.56 9.01 -21.19
C ASN A 225 -22.15 8.39 -21.08
N LYS A 226 -21.66 8.13 -19.87
CA LYS A 226 -20.36 7.46 -19.66
C LYS A 226 -20.39 5.99 -20.06
N VAL A 227 -21.50 5.31 -19.87
CA VAL A 227 -21.72 3.94 -20.35
C VAL A 227 -21.70 3.90 -21.89
N ASP A 228 -22.34 4.85 -22.56
CA ASP A 228 -22.34 4.97 -24.02
C ASP A 228 -20.93 5.20 -24.58
N ASP A 229 -20.13 6.09 -23.95
CA ASP A 229 -18.71 6.28 -24.27
C ASP A 229 -17.93 4.95 -24.20
N ILE A 230 -18.15 4.16 -23.14
CA ILE A 230 -17.50 2.85 -22.98
C ILE A 230 -17.93 1.88 -24.07
N VAL A 231 -19.22 1.82 -24.36
CA VAL A 231 -19.76 0.93 -25.39
C VAL A 231 -19.13 1.25 -26.75
N GLU A 232 -19.03 2.53 -27.09
CA GLU A 232 -18.43 2.97 -28.36
C GLU A 232 -16.95 2.58 -28.45
N GLU A 233 -16.14 2.93 -27.45
CA GLU A 233 -14.70 2.63 -27.41
C GLU A 233 -14.44 1.11 -27.35
N LYS A 234 -15.25 0.38 -26.58
CA LYS A 234 -15.19 -1.08 -26.50
C LYS A 234 -15.54 -1.75 -27.82
N MET A 235 -16.56 -1.24 -28.53
CA MET A 235 -16.94 -1.77 -29.84
C MET A 235 -15.87 -1.54 -30.90
N ARG A 236 -15.18 -0.38 -30.87
CA ARG A 236 -14.02 -0.14 -31.74
C ARG A 236 -12.89 -1.13 -31.45
N PHE A 237 -12.57 -1.34 -30.15
CA PHE A 237 -11.60 -2.36 -29.73
C PHE A 237 -11.99 -3.76 -30.20
N VAL A 238 -13.26 -4.18 -29.96
CA VAL A 238 -13.76 -5.50 -30.35
C VAL A 238 -13.68 -5.71 -31.85
N ARG A 239 -14.03 -4.72 -32.68
CA ARG A 239 -13.93 -4.84 -34.14
C ARG A 239 -12.49 -5.11 -34.61
N LEU A 240 -11.51 -4.36 -34.07
CA LEU A 240 -10.10 -4.55 -34.42
C LEU A 240 -9.54 -5.88 -33.88
N SER A 241 -9.87 -6.24 -32.65
CA SER A 241 -9.41 -7.49 -32.04
C SER A 241 -10.05 -8.72 -32.68
N SER A 242 -11.32 -8.64 -33.10
CA SER A 242 -12.00 -9.71 -33.83
C SER A 242 -11.45 -9.89 -35.25
N LEU A 243 -11.11 -8.77 -35.93
CA LEU A 243 -10.41 -8.83 -37.22
C LEU A 243 -9.07 -9.56 -37.08
N PHE A 244 -8.27 -9.20 -36.08
CA PHE A 244 -7.01 -9.87 -35.78
C PHE A 244 -7.24 -11.36 -35.44
N GLY A 245 -8.24 -11.64 -34.59
CA GLY A 245 -8.64 -13.00 -34.21
C GLY A 245 -9.13 -13.87 -35.38
N ALA A 246 -9.64 -13.26 -36.45
CA ALA A 246 -10.02 -13.96 -37.69
C ALA A 246 -8.84 -14.15 -38.67
N LEU A 247 -7.95 -13.15 -38.77
CA LEU A 247 -6.82 -13.18 -39.70
C LEU A 247 -5.74 -14.20 -39.31
N VAL A 248 -5.48 -14.41 -38.02
CA VAL A 248 -4.47 -15.39 -37.56
C VAL A 248 -4.89 -16.81 -37.93
N PRO A 249 -6.11 -17.32 -37.61
CA PRO A 249 -6.55 -18.61 -38.07
C PRO A 249 -6.61 -18.72 -39.61
N LEU A 250 -6.95 -17.62 -40.31
CA LEU A 250 -6.93 -17.62 -41.77
C LEU A 250 -5.54 -17.91 -42.34
N MET A 251 -4.49 -17.28 -41.78
CA MET A 251 -3.09 -17.55 -42.19
C MET A 251 -2.68 -19.00 -41.93
N VAL A 252 -3.11 -19.58 -40.80
CA VAL A 252 -2.86 -20.99 -40.48
C VAL A 252 -3.60 -21.91 -41.49
N ASN A 253 -4.87 -21.60 -41.79
CA ASN A 253 -5.68 -22.37 -42.76
C ASN A 253 -5.14 -22.24 -44.19
N LEU A 254 -4.64 -21.08 -44.59
CA LEU A 254 -3.95 -20.92 -45.88
C LEU A 254 -2.69 -21.81 -45.93
N GLY A 255 -1.88 -21.83 -44.85
CA GLY A 255 -0.76 -22.77 -44.76
C GLY A 255 -1.22 -24.22 -44.95
N PHE A 256 -2.33 -24.60 -44.31
CA PHE A 256 -2.93 -25.93 -44.48
C PHE A 256 -3.39 -26.20 -45.92
N ILE A 257 -4.03 -25.24 -46.60
CA ILE A 257 -4.43 -25.34 -48.00
C ILE A 257 -3.21 -25.53 -48.92
N PHE A 258 -2.14 -24.77 -48.70
CA PHE A 258 -0.88 -24.94 -49.46
C PHE A 258 -0.28 -26.34 -49.25
N VAL A 259 -0.35 -26.87 -48.01
CA VAL A 259 0.12 -28.22 -47.70
C VAL A 259 -0.75 -29.26 -48.40
N LEU A 260 -2.07 -29.10 -48.39
CA LEU A 260 -2.97 -30.01 -49.12
C LEU A 260 -2.71 -29.99 -50.63
N GLY A 261 -2.61 -28.81 -51.22
CA GLY A 261 -2.40 -28.68 -52.67
C GLY A 261 -1.04 -29.15 -53.14
N TYR A 262 0.04 -28.54 -52.59
CA TYR A 262 1.40 -28.85 -52.99
C TYR A 262 1.87 -30.23 -52.43
N GLY A 263 1.51 -30.54 -51.18
CA GLY A 263 1.81 -31.84 -50.58
C GLY A 263 1.07 -33.00 -51.29
N GLY A 264 -0.21 -32.77 -51.69
CA GLY A 264 -0.94 -33.71 -52.51
C GLY A 264 -0.27 -33.95 -53.87
N PHE A 265 0.25 -32.90 -54.53
CA PHE A 265 1.01 -33.03 -55.74
C PHE A 265 2.32 -33.86 -55.52
N LEU A 266 3.05 -33.59 -54.47
CA LEU A 266 4.26 -34.34 -54.12
C LEU A 266 3.94 -35.80 -53.77
N LEU A 267 2.81 -36.09 -53.16
CA LEU A 267 2.34 -37.41 -52.84
C LEU A 267 1.99 -38.19 -54.14
N THR A 268 1.27 -37.59 -55.11
CA THR A 268 0.99 -38.21 -56.40
C THR A 268 2.25 -38.42 -57.24
N ALA A 269 3.23 -37.50 -57.14
CA ALA A 269 4.52 -37.63 -57.76
C ALA A 269 5.45 -38.65 -57.05
N LYS A 270 5.00 -39.31 -55.97
CA LYS A 270 5.74 -40.26 -55.12
C LYS A 270 7.04 -39.71 -54.55
N VAL A 271 7.11 -38.38 -54.32
CA VAL A 271 8.22 -37.71 -53.69
C VAL A 271 8.18 -37.85 -52.16
N ILE A 272 6.95 -37.81 -51.60
CA ILE A 272 6.65 -38.03 -50.19
C ILE A 272 5.74 -39.20 -49.98
N SER A 273 5.75 -39.81 -48.80
CA SER A 273 4.82 -40.88 -48.42
C SER A 273 3.48 -40.33 -47.95
N LEU A 274 2.47 -41.21 -47.82
CA LEU A 274 1.21 -40.85 -47.20
C LEU A 274 1.39 -40.48 -45.70
N GLY A 275 2.28 -41.21 -45.01
CA GLY A 275 2.61 -40.96 -43.65
C GLY A 275 3.31 -39.60 -43.45
N ASP A 276 4.23 -39.23 -44.37
CA ASP A 276 4.87 -37.91 -44.35
C ASP A 276 3.84 -36.81 -44.54
N PHE A 277 2.89 -36.98 -45.43
CA PHE A 277 1.80 -36.01 -45.64
C PHE A 277 0.93 -35.86 -44.40
N VAL A 278 0.52 -36.95 -43.73
CA VAL A 278 -0.22 -36.92 -42.46
C VAL A 278 0.60 -36.26 -41.35
N ALA A 279 1.87 -36.63 -41.19
CA ALA A 279 2.76 -36.03 -40.21
C ALA A 279 2.88 -34.53 -40.42
N PHE A 280 3.02 -34.07 -41.67
CA PHE A 280 3.16 -32.65 -41.99
C PHE A 280 1.89 -31.86 -41.62
N THR A 281 0.71 -32.38 -41.93
CA THR A 281 -0.57 -31.73 -41.56
C THR A 281 -0.70 -31.57 -40.03
N LEU A 282 -0.28 -32.58 -39.27
CA LEU A 282 -0.26 -32.53 -37.81
C LEU A 282 0.77 -31.50 -37.27
N TYR A 283 1.94 -31.36 -37.90
CA TYR A 283 2.92 -30.33 -37.54
C TYR A 283 2.36 -28.93 -37.73
N VAL A 284 1.71 -28.65 -38.86
CA VAL A 284 1.08 -27.31 -39.09
C VAL A 284 0.05 -27.00 -38.00
N ALA A 285 -0.77 -28.00 -37.64
CA ALA A 285 -1.73 -27.83 -36.54
C ALA A 285 -1.07 -27.53 -35.18
N LEU A 286 0.07 -28.20 -34.87
CA LEU A 286 0.82 -27.98 -33.64
C LEU A 286 1.48 -26.60 -33.55
N LEU A 287 1.81 -25.96 -34.68
CA LEU A 287 2.45 -24.66 -34.72
C LEU A 287 1.53 -23.48 -34.37
N ARG A 288 0.22 -23.67 -34.41
CA ARG A 288 -0.77 -22.63 -34.09
C ARG A 288 -0.55 -22.06 -32.67
N GLN A 289 -0.51 -22.91 -31.65
CA GLN A 289 -0.42 -22.51 -30.26
C GLN A 289 0.88 -21.74 -29.92
N PRO A 290 2.08 -22.21 -30.33
CA PRO A 290 3.32 -21.45 -30.14
C PRO A 290 3.31 -20.05 -30.75
N LEU A 291 2.72 -19.87 -31.92
CA LEU A 291 2.62 -18.57 -32.59
C LEU A 291 1.73 -17.60 -31.82
N GLU A 292 0.60 -18.05 -31.29
CA GLU A 292 -0.28 -17.26 -30.44
C GLU A 292 0.42 -16.87 -29.12
N GLN A 293 1.21 -17.80 -28.54
CA GLN A 293 1.95 -17.56 -27.29
C GLN A 293 3.06 -16.49 -27.45
N LEU A 294 3.73 -16.39 -28.59
CA LEU A 294 4.78 -15.38 -28.82
C LEU A 294 4.22 -13.96 -28.69
N GLY A 295 3.02 -13.71 -29.21
CA GLY A 295 2.34 -12.41 -29.04
C GLY A 295 2.08 -12.07 -27.57
N ASN A 296 1.63 -13.05 -26.79
CA ASN A 296 1.38 -12.88 -25.36
C ASN A 296 2.66 -12.62 -24.55
N VAL A 297 3.75 -13.34 -24.87
CA VAL A 297 5.06 -13.12 -24.21
C VAL A 297 5.54 -11.67 -24.37
N LEU A 298 5.41 -11.09 -25.57
CA LEU A 298 5.79 -9.68 -25.79
C LEU A 298 4.96 -8.71 -24.91
N ASN A 299 3.67 -8.97 -24.78
CA ASN A 299 2.80 -8.18 -23.90
C ASN A 299 3.21 -8.31 -22.41
N ILE A 300 3.51 -9.53 -21.95
CA ILE A 300 4.00 -9.79 -20.58
C ILE A 300 5.30 -9.01 -20.35
N ILE A 301 6.26 -9.09 -21.26
CA ILE A 301 7.54 -8.37 -21.15
C ILE A 301 7.33 -6.85 -21.02
N GLN A 302 6.50 -6.26 -21.89
CA GLN A 302 6.26 -4.81 -21.87
C GLN A 302 5.62 -4.33 -20.58
N ARG A 303 4.57 -5.02 -20.11
CA ARG A 303 3.92 -4.71 -18.83
C ARG A 303 4.90 -4.85 -17.66
N SER A 304 5.67 -5.93 -17.66
CA SER A 304 6.61 -6.20 -16.58
C SER A 304 7.75 -5.21 -16.49
N ILE A 305 8.24 -4.68 -17.62
CA ILE A 305 9.26 -3.62 -17.63
C ILE A 305 8.70 -2.35 -16.97
N ALA A 306 7.47 -1.97 -17.26
CA ALA A 306 6.84 -0.80 -16.64
C ALA A 306 6.69 -0.98 -15.12
N SER A 307 6.14 -2.13 -14.68
CA SER A 307 5.98 -2.44 -13.26
C SER A 307 7.32 -2.54 -12.51
N LEU A 308 8.35 -3.14 -13.13
CA LEU A 308 9.70 -3.21 -12.56
C LEU A 308 10.33 -1.83 -12.38
N ASN A 309 10.11 -0.90 -13.32
CA ASN A 309 10.63 0.45 -13.20
C ASN A 309 9.98 1.20 -12.03
N ARG A 310 8.64 1.08 -11.85
CA ARG A 310 7.94 1.68 -10.70
C ARG A 310 8.41 1.10 -9.36
N ILE A 311 8.57 -0.22 -9.27
CA ILE A 311 9.10 -0.89 -8.07
C ILE A 311 10.55 -0.43 -7.79
N ASP A 312 11.43 -0.37 -8.80
CA ASP A 312 12.83 0.08 -8.64
C ASP A 312 12.91 1.55 -8.21
N GLU A 313 12.05 2.40 -8.75
CA GLU A 313 11.93 3.81 -8.37
C GLU A 313 11.54 3.96 -6.89
N LEU A 314 10.50 3.26 -6.45
CA LEU A 314 10.07 3.26 -5.05
C LEU A 314 11.17 2.74 -4.10
N LEU A 315 11.82 1.63 -4.44
CA LEU A 315 12.88 1.07 -3.60
C LEU A 315 14.10 2.00 -3.47
N ARG A 316 14.30 2.91 -4.43
CA ARG A 316 15.39 3.90 -4.42
C ARG A 316 15.05 5.23 -3.75
N VAL A 317 13.80 5.47 -3.41
CA VAL A 317 13.45 6.69 -2.68
C VAL A 317 14.31 6.76 -1.42
N VAL A 318 15.07 7.82 -1.26
CA VAL A 318 15.85 8.05 -0.03
C VAL A 318 14.92 8.65 1.01
N PRO A 319 14.79 8.05 2.20
CA PRO A 319 14.03 8.67 3.29
C PRO A 319 14.58 10.06 3.61
N GLU A 320 13.69 11.03 3.86
CA GLU A 320 14.08 12.40 4.19
C GLU A 320 14.67 12.49 5.61
N VAL A 321 14.26 11.58 6.50
CA VAL A 321 14.70 11.49 7.89
C VAL A 321 15.44 10.16 8.08
N LEU A 322 16.68 10.23 8.48
CA LEU A 322 17.58 9.08 8.72
C LEU A 322 18.38 9.28 10.00
N ASP A 323 18.85 8.18 10.57
CA ASP A 323 19.86 8.25 11.61
C ASP A 323 21.15 8.83 11.03
N ARG A 324 21.74 9.80 11.71
CA ARG A 324 23.00 10.42 11.26
C ARG A 324 24.17 9.46 11.50
N GLU A 325 25.05 9.36 10.52
CA GLU A 325 26.32 8.63 10.68
C GLU A 325 27.25 9.41 11.62
N GLY A 326 27.95 8.70 12.52
CA GLY A 326 28.98 9.24 13.39
C GLY A 326 28.59 9.24 14.85
N TYR A 327 28.26 10.40 15.43
CA TYR A 327 27.94 10.51 16.87
C TYR A 327 26.51 10.05 17.14
N ILE A 328 26.37 8.85 17.75
CA ILE A 328 25.10 8.25 18.11
C ILE A 328 25.01 8.16 19.63
N LEU A 329 23.99 8.79 20.21
CA LEU A 329 23.74 8.79 21.64
C LEU A 329 22.70 7.72 22.00
N ASP A 330 23.12 6.56 22.46
CA ASP A 330 22.23 5.47 22.88
C ASP A 330 22.05 5.45 24.42
N ARG A 331 21.44 6.51 24.97
CA ARG A 331 21.06 6.58 26.39
C ARG A 331 19.54 6.76 26.53
N PRO A 332 18.91 6.29 27.63
CA PRO A 332 17.51 6.57 27.90
C PRO A 332 17.27 8.07 28.05
N LEU A 333 16.12 8.55 27.57
CA LEU A 333 15.71 9.94 27.75
C LEU A 333 15.28 10.15 29.21
N GLN A 334 15.66 11.33 29.77
CA GLN A 334 15.37 11.70 31.16
C GLN A 334 14.17 12.66 31.26
N GLY A 335 13.87 13.40 30.19
CA GLY A 335 12.65 14.19 30.10
C GLY A 335 12.85 15.70 30.06
N THR A 336 14.06 16.22 29.79
CA THR A 336 14.27 17.66 29.59
C THR A 336 14.31 18.00 28.12
N LEU A 337 13.31 18.76 27.63
CA LEU A 337 13.25 19.28 26.27
C LEU A 337 13.52 20.76 26.24
N LYS A 338 14.34 21.21 25.30
CA LYS A 338 14.62 22.62 25.06
C LYS A 338 14.56 22.92 23.57
N VAL A 339 13.76 23.89 23.20
CA VAL A 339 13.66 24.44 21.84
C VAL A 339 14.19 25.84 21.83
N GLN A 340 15.09 26.20 20.90
CA GLN A 340 15.77 27.50 20.85
C GLN A 340 15.85 28.03 19.42
N GLY A 341 15.19 29.15 19.15
CA GLY A 341 15.26 29.84 17.85
C GLY A 341 14.75 29.00 16.68
N LEU A 342 13.84 28.05 16.93
CA LEU A 342 13.36 27.11 15.91
C LEU A 342 12.57 27.85 14.82
N THR A 343 13.14 27.89 13.63
CA THR A 343 12.48 28.37 12.41
C THR A 343 12.41 27.23 11.42
N PHE A 344 11.21 26.85 10.99
CA PHE A 344 11.02 25.69 10.15
C PHE A 344 10.20 25.96 8.90
N ARG A 345 10.58 25.27 7.83
CA ARG A 345 9.93 25.28 6.51
C ARG A 345 9.80 23.84 6.02
N TYR A 346 8.60 23.47 5.54
CA TYR A 346 8.41 22.15 4.95
C TYR A 346 9.23 21.99 3.65
N PRO A 347 9.74 20.79 3.36
CA PRO A 347 10.44 20.51 2.11
C PRO A 347 9.59 20.87 0.89
N GLY A 348 10.14 21.69 -0.01
CA GLY A 348 9.43 22.16 -1.21
C GLY A 348 8.52 23.37 -1.01
N SER A 349 8.41 23.94 0.19
CA SER A 349 7.70 25.19 0.47
C SER A 349 8.68 26.36 0.58
N GLU A 350 8.32 27.52 0.02
CA GLU A 350 9.10 28.76 0.19
C GLU A 350 8.78 29.47 1.51
N ARG A 351 7.59 29.25 2.08
CA ARG A 351 7.12 29.90 3.29
C ARG A 351 7.51 29.11 4.53
N ALA A 352 8.11 29.78 5.51
CA ALA A 352 8.31 29.21 6.84
C ALA A 352 6.97 29.13 7.60
N VAL A 353 6.80 28.05 8.36
CA VAL A 353 5.60 27.77 9.16
C VAL A 353 5.83 28.11 10.62
N LEU A 354 7.07 27.95 11.11
CA LEU A 354 7.50 28.34 12.46
C LEU A 354 8.58 29.38 12.36
N HIS A 355 8.55 30.38 13.25
CA HIS A 355 9.46 31.51 13.26
C HIS A 355 9.97 31.78 14.69
N ASP A 356 11.24 31.51 14.95
CA ASP A 356 11.96 31.82 16.19
C ASP A 356 11.26 31.30 17.45
N ILE A 357 10.84 30.02 17.43
CA ILE A 357 10.17 29.39 18.56
C ILE A 357 11.21 29.01 19.62
N SER A 358 10.96 29.42 20.86
CA SER A 358 11.85 29.13 22.00
C SER A 358 11.03 28.85 23.26
N PHE A 359 11.22 27.65 23.86
CA PHE A 359 10.65 27.24 25.14
C PHE A 359 11.42 26.06 25.73
N SER A 360 11.13 25.72 26.98
CA SER A 360 11.69 24.53 27.62
C SER A 360 10.65 23.86 28.52
N VAL A 361 10.72 22.52 28.61
CA VAL A 361 9.91 21.75 29.56
C VAL A 361 10.79 20.69 30.20
N GLY A 362 10.71 20.60 31.51
CA GLY A 362 11.49 19.66 32.31
C GLY A 362 10.63 18.48 32.84
N PRO A 363 11.28 17.49 33.48
CA PRO A 363 10.59 16.40 34.14
C PRO A 363 9.58 16.91 35.18
N GLY A 364 8.34 16.40 35.13
CA GLY A 364 7.25 16.80 36.03
C GLY A 364 6.57 18.10 35.67
N GLN A 365 6.99 18.77 34.57
CA GLN A 365 6.37 19.99 34.10
C GLN A 365 5.37 19.72 32.96
N THR A 366 4.32 20.51 32.95
CA THR A 366 3.32 20.52 31.88
C THR A 366 3.39 21.83 31.11
N LEU A 367 3.63 21.77 29.80
CA LEU A 367 3.59 22.90 28.89
C LEU A 367 2.25 22.88 28.11
N GLY A 368 1.47 23.92 28.22
CA GLY A 368 0.29 24.16 27.40
C GLY A 368 0.64 24.94 26.14
N ILE A 369 0.20 24.49 24.98
CA ILE A 369 0.36 25.19 23.69
C ILE A 369 -1.03 25.48 23.13
N ILE A 370 -1.38 26.75 23.01
CA ILE A 370 -2.67 27.18 22.47
C ILE A 370 -2.48 28.11 21.28
N GLY A 371 -3.48 28.21 20.43
CA GLY A 371 -3.49 29.12 19.28
C GLY A 371 -4.52 28.73 18.23
N ALA A 372 -4.77 29.61 17.29
CA ALA A 372 -5.70 29.39 16.20
C ALA A 372 -5.32 28.18 15.32
N MET A 373 -6.29 27.64 14.58
CA MET A 373 -6.02 26.60 13.59
C MET A 373 -5.03 27.13 12.54
N GLY A 374 -4.04 26.31 12.16
CA GLY A 374 -2.98 26.71 11.20
C GLY A 374 -1.83 27.52 11.82
N SER A 375 -1.78 27.78 13.14
CA SER A 375 -0.69 28.54 13.78
C SER A 375 0.65 27.77 13.91
N GLY A 376 0.75 26.52 13.45
CA GLY A 376 1.99 25.74 13.45
C GLY A 376 2.15 24.74 14.60
N LYS A 377 1.14 24.56 15.46
CA LYS A 377 1.21 23.67 16.65
C LYS A 377 1.51 22.21 16.31
N SER A 378 0.80 21.62 15.36
CA SER A 378 1.03 20.22 14.94
C SER A 378 2.37 20.07 14.20
N THR A 379 2.82 21.10 13.48
CA THR A 379 4.18 21.12 12.88
C THR A 379 5.26 21.02 13.96
N LEU A 380 5.06 21.68 15.10
CA LEU A 380 5.99 21.55 16.23
C LEU A 380 6.00 20.10 16.76
N ALA A 381 4.84 19.47 16.94
CA ALA A 381 4.76 18.06 17.37
C ALA A 381 5.48 17.12 16.38
N ASP A 382 5.30 17.32 15.08
CA ASP A 382 5.97 16.56 14.03
C ASP A 382 7.51 16.66 14.11
N LEU A 383 8.03 17.85 14.43
CA LEU A 383 9.47 18.09 14.60
C LEU A 383 10.01 17.44 15.89
N LEU A 384 9.27 17.47 16.99
CA LEU A 384 9.65 16.82 18.24
C LEU A 384 9.68 15.28 18.09
N LEU A 385 8.86 14.72 17.22
CA LEU A 385 8.84 13.29 16.88
C LEU A 385 9.86 12.92 15.78
N ARG A 386 10.59 13.91 15.26
CA ARG A 386 11.42 13.74 14.05
C ARG A 386 10.67 13.02 12.94
N LEU A 387 9.43 13.43 12.67
CA LEU A 387 8.74 13.10 11.42
C LEU A 387 9.30 13.94 10.26
N TYR A 388 9.84 15.11 10.62
CA TYR A 388 10.71 15.96 9.82
C TYR A 388 11.91 16.35 10.67
N ASP A 389 13.10 16.46 10.08
CA ASP A 389 14.29 16.91 10.82
C ASP A 389 14.21 18.42 11.09
N PRO A 390 14.33 18.87 12.37
CA PRO A 390 14.48 20.28 12.69
C PRO A 390 15.85 20.79 12.22
N PRO A 391 16.04 22.11 12.09
CA PRO A 391 17.37 22.69 11.89
C PRO A 391 18.31 22.34 13.04
N ASP A 392 19.60 22.14 12.71
CA ASP A 392 20.62 21.71 13.65
C ASP A 392 20.69 22.66 14.89
N GLY A 393 20.78 22.07 16.07
CA GLY A 393 20.93 22.81 17.34
C GLY A 393 19.68 23.53 17.84
N THR A 394 18.55 23.46 17.13
CA THR A 394 17.33 24.17 17.55
C THR A 394 16.45 23.36 18.51
N VAL A 395 16.55 22.05 18.51
CA VAL A 395 15.82 21.18 19.43
C VAL A 395 16.81 20.26 20.15
N SER A 396 16.82 20.31 21.46
CA SER A 396 17.68 19.46 22.29
C SER A 396 16.88 18.70 23.34
N ILE A 397 17.26 17.45 23.58
CA ILE A 397 16.74 16.61 24.65
C ILE A 397 17.89 16.24 25.58
N ASP A 398 17.70 16.46 26.89
CA ASP A 398 18.71 16.19 27.93
C ASP A 398 20.07 16.82 27.62
N GLY A 399 20.06 18.02 27.01
CA GLY A 399 21.22 18.81 26.65
C GLY A 399 21.90 18.45 25.33
N GLU A 400 21.40 17.46 24.62
CA GLU A 400 21.93 17.00 23.33
C GLU A 400 20.96 17.27 22.19
N ASP A 401 21.48 17.57 21.00
CA ASP A 401 20.64 17.76 19.81
C ASP A 401 19.83 16.49 19.53
N ILE A 402 18.53 16.66 19.26
CA ILE A 402 17.60 15.58 18.93
C ILE A 402 18.08 14.74 17.72
N LEU A 403 18.86 15.34 16.83
CA LEU A 403 19.40 14.69 15.62
C LEU A 403 20.52 13.68 15.93
N HIS A 404 21.10 13.72 17.13
CA HIS A 404 22.12 12.77 17.57
C HIS A 404 21.54 11.48 18.17
N TYR A 405 20.23 11.45 18.46
CA TYR A 405 19.58 10.25 18.93
C TYR A 405 19.16 9.34 17.75
N PRO A 406 19.31 8.00 17.88
CA PRO A 406 18.68 7.07 16.94
C PRO A 406 17.16 7.28 16.95
N LEU A 407 16.53 7.26 15.78
CA LEU A 407 15.08 7.46 15.65
C LEU A 407 14.27 6.49 16.52
N ALA A 408 14.70 5.22 16.56
CA ALA A 408 14.07 4.21 17.40
C ALA A 408 14.11 4.59 18.89
N ARG A 409 15.27 5.03 19.40
CA ARG A 409 15.44 5.43 20.80
C ARG A 409 14.66 6.70 21.14
N LEU A 410 14.71 7.70 20.25
CA LEU A 410 13.95 8.94 20.41
C LEU A 410 12.45 8.66 20.51
N ARG A 411 11.92 7.92 19.54
CA ARG A 411 10.49 7.62 19.46
C ARG A 411 10.03 6.65 20.56
N ASP A 412 10.89 5.79 21.07
CA ASP A 412 10.60 4.99 22.24
C ASP A 412 10.39 5.85 23.50
N GLY A 413 11.19 6.92 23.64
CA GLY A 413 11.09 7.86 24.76
C GLY A 413 9.97 8.90 24.67
N ILE A 414 9.17 8.91 23.60
CA ILE A 414 8.06 9.86 23.40
C ILE A 414 6.76 9.10 23.19
N ALA A 415 5.75 9.37 24.01
CA ALA A 415 4.39 8.88 23.80
C ALA A 415 3.53 10.01 23.20
N TYR A 416 2.90 9.76 22.08
CA TYR A 416 2.17 10.76 21.29
C TYR A 416 0.73 10.35 21.04
N VAL A 417 -0.19 11.30 21.20
CA VAL A 417 -1.58 11.16 20.80
C VAL A 417 -1.88 12.16 19.70
N PRO A 418 -2.10 11.70 18.46
CA PRO A 418 -2.45 12.58 17.35
C PRO A 418 -3.91 13.08 17.46
N GLN A 419 -4.21 14.17 16.78
CA GLN A 419 -5.53 14.78 16.75
C GLN A 419 -6.64 13.81 16.33
N ASP A 420 -6.39 12.95 15.35
CA ASP A 420 -7.40 12.03 14.77
C ASP A 420 -7.75 10.83 15.66
N GLY A 421 -6.97 10.55 16.72
CA GLY A 421 -7.21 9.39 17.60
C GLY A 421 -7.28 8.05 16.84
N PHE A 422 -6.39 7.83 15.87
CA PHE A 422 -6.40 6.64 15.00
C PHE A 422 -6.27 5.34 15.80
N LEU A 423 -7.16 4.38 15.49
CA LEU A 423 -7.15 3.02 16.05
C LEU A 423 -7.02 1.99 14.92
N PHE A 424 -6.24 0.94 15.19
CA PHE A 424 -6.06 -0.18 14.28
C PHE A 424 -7.25 -1.13 14.33
N SER A 425 -7.52 -1.81 13.23
CA SER A 425 -8.54 -2.87 13.14
C SER A 425 -8.05 -4.15 13.84
N THR A 426 -8.06 -4.12 15.15
CA THR A 426 -7.65 -5.18 16.06
C THR A 426 -8.40 -5.02 17.39
N THR A 427 -8.06 -5.81 18.40
CA THR A 427 -8.73 -5.75 19.71
C THR A 427 -8.50 -4.43 20.45
N VAL A 428 -9.38 -4.09 21.39
CA VAL A 428 -9.19 -2.93 22.28
C VAL A 428 -7.90 -3.08 23.09
N LEU A 429 -7.60 -4.30 23.58
CA LEU A 429 -6.39 -4.60 24.32
C LEU A 429 -5.12 -4.29 23.52
N GLU A 430 -5.05 -4.78 22.28
CA GLU A 430 -3.92 -4.55 21.37
C GLU A 430 -3.81 -3.07 20.95
N ASN A 431 -4.92 -2.37 20.85
CA ASN A 431 -4.90 -0.93 20.61
C ASN A 431 -4.34 -0.13 21.78
N ILE A 432 -4.69 -0.45 23.01
CA ILE A 432 -4.13 0.20 24.21
C ILE A 432 -2.67 -0.19 24.40
N GLY A 433 -2.37 -1.48 24.32
CA GLY A 433 -1.01 -2.03 24.51
C GLY A 433 -0.15 -2.05 23.25
N PHE A 434 -0.38 -1.14 22.30
CA PHE A 434 0.26 -1.10 20.97
C PHE A 434 1.79 -1.06 20.99
N SER A 435 2.40 -0.65 22.09
CA SER A 435 3.86 -0.65 22.27
C SER A 435 4.46 -2.03 22.55
N ASP A 436 3.66 -3.02 22.92
CA ASP A 436 4.10 -4.33 23.34
C ASP A 436 3.59 -5.41 22.36
N GLU A 437 4.41 -6.42 22.08
CA GLU A 437 4.00 -7.57 21.25
C GLU A 437 2.93 -8.41 21.96
N TYR A 438 3.00 -8.49 23.31
CA TYR A 438 2.05 -9.19 24.18
C TYR A 438 1.55 -8.25 25.27
N PRO A 439 0.44 -7.51 25.04
CA PRO A 439 -0.05 -6.50 25.98
C PRO A 439 -0.48 -7.06 27.33
N ASP A 440 -0.04 -6.41 28.42
CA ASP A 440 -0.52 -6.71 29.77
C ASP A 440 -1.93 -6.15 29.96
N ARG A 441 -2.89 -7.06 30.14
CA ARG A 441 -4.30 -6.75 30.32
C ARG A 441 -4.56 -5.87 31.54
N LYS A 442 -3.95 -6.19 32.70
CA LYS A 442 -4.16 -5.44 33.94
C LYS A 442 -3.65 -3.99 33.80
N ARG A 443 -2.52 -3.83 33.12
CA ARG A 443 -1.99 -2.49 32.82
C ARG A 443 -2.91 -1.74 31.86
N ALA A 444 -3.44 -2.39 30.83
CA ALA A 444 -4.38 -1.80 29.89
C ALA A 444 -5.69 -1.38 30.58
N GLU A 445 -6.22 -2.20 31.48
CA GLU A 445 -7.41 -1.89 32.29
C GLU A 445 -7.21 -0.63 33.12
N ARG A 446 -6.10 -0.53 33.86
CA ARG A 446 -5.77 0.68 34.65
C ARG A 446 -5.64 1.92 33.76
N CYS A 447 -4.99 1.81 32.59
CA CYS A 447 -4.90 2.93 31.66
C CYS A 447 -6.28 3.38 31.17
N ALA A 448 -7.18 2.42 30.92
CA ALA A 448 -8.56 2.73 30.50
C ALA A 448 -9.41 3.36 31.62
N GLU A 449 -9.18 2.99 32.89
CA GLU A 449 -9.80 3.65 34.06
C GLU A 449 -9.39 5.11 34.17
N ILE A 450 -8.09 5.39 34.03
CA ILE A 450 -7.55 6.76 34.06
C ILE A 450 -8.18 7.64 32.96
N THR A 451 -8.36 7.08 31.78
CA THR A 451 -8.97 7.79 30.63
C THR A 451 -10.50 7.72 30.60
N ALA A 452 -11.12 7.20 31.65
CA ALA A 452 -12.57 7.09 31.78
C ALA A 452 -13.24 6.34 30.62
N VAL A 453 -12.56 5.36 30.00
CA VAL A 453 -13.11 4.55 28.91
C VAL A 453 -13.40 3.11 29.33
N HIS A 454 -12.95 2.69 30.53
CA HIS A 454 -13.10 1.33 31.04
C HIS A 454 -14.55 0.84 31.02
N GLU A 455 -15.49 1.62 31.57
CA GLU A 455 -16.90 1.27 31.61
C GLU A 455 -17.51 1.06 30.21
N ASN A 456 -17.08 1.87 29.24
CA ASN A 456 -17.51 1.68 27.86
C ASN A 456 -16.97 0.35 27.29
N ILE A 457 -15.71 0.01 27.60
CA ILE A 457 -15.08 -1.23 27.11
C ILE A 457 -15.76 -2.45 27.73
N ILE A 458 -16.06 -2.42 29.03
CA ILE A 458 -16.75 -3.54 29.73
C ILE A 458 -18.16 -3.77 29.15
N SER A 459 -18.82 -2.74 28.62
CA SER A 459 -20.13 -2.88 27.98
C SER A 459 -20.07 -3.54 26.59
N PHE A 460 -18.91 -3.73 26.01
CA PHE A 460 -18.78 -4.43 24.72
C PHE A 460 -18.94 -5.95 24.89
N PRO A 461 -19.38 -6.69 23.85
CA PRO A 461 -19.64 -8.13 23.94
C PRO A 461 -18.43 -8.95 24.45
N GLU A 462 -17.23 -8.64 23.96
CA GLU A 462 -15.99 -9.34 24.32
C GLU A 462 -15.04 -8.45 25.15
N LYS A 463 -15.56 -7.35 25.69
CA LYS A 463 -14.81 -6.41 26.55
C LYS A 463 -13.50 -5.96 25.84
N TYR A 464 -12.34 -6.21 26.46
CA TYR A 464 -11.03 -5.83 25.92
C TYR A 464 -10.61 -6.64 24.69
N ASP A 465 -11.20 -7.82 24.47
CA ASP A 465 -10.92 -8.66 23.31
C ASP A 465 -11.83 -8.30 22.11
N THR A 466 -12.72 -7.34 22.29
CA THR A 466 -13.60 -6.83 21.21
C THR A 466 -12.76 -6.22 20.10
N GLU A 467 -12.96 -6.73 18.87
CA GLU A 467 -12.37 -6.12 17.66
C GLU A 467 -13.05 -4.78 17.35
N ILE A 468 -12.23 -3.76 17.11
CA ILE A 468 -12.66 -2.40 16.73
C ILE A 468 -12.14 -2.04 15.34
N GLY A 469 -12.78 -1.11 14.64
CA GLY A 469 -12.39 -0.67 13.31
C GLY A 469 -13.51 -0.85 12.27
N GLU A 470 -13.13 -0.94 10.98
CA GLU A 470 -14.11 -0.99 9.88
C GLU A 470 -15.02 -2.22 9.91
N ARG A 471 -14.53 -3.33 10.43
CA ARG A 471 -15.27 -4.63 10.52
C ARG A 471 -15.75 -4.98 11.92
N GLY A 472 -15.36 -4.19 12.93
CA GLY A 472 -15.70 -4.41 14.33
C GLY A 472 -16.68 -3.37 14.87
N VAL A 473 -16.67 -3.19 16.18
CA VAL A 473 -17.52 -2.21 16.87
C VAL A 473 -17.14 -0.79 16.47
N ARG A 474 -18.13 0.00 16.07
CA ARG A 474 -17.93 1.42 15.76
C ARG A 474 -17.90 2.24 17.05
N LEU A 475 -16.77 2.86 17.32
CA LEU A 475 -16.57 3.75 18.45
C LEU A 475 -16.97 5.19 18.13
N SER A 476 -17.49 5.92 19.14
CA SER A 476 -17.65 7.37 19.03
C SER A 476 -16.29 8.07 18.98
N GLY A 477 -16.26 9.32 18.49
CA GLY A 477 -15.02 10.11 18.44
C GLY A 477 -14.35 10.24 19.81
N GLY A 478 -15.12 10.52 20.86
CA GLY A 478 -14.61 10.60 22.23
C GLY A 478 -14.10 9.27 22.79
N GLN A 479 -14.71 8.11 22.43
CA GLN A 479 -14.19 6.80 22.81
C GLN A 479 -12.84 6.52 22.12
N LYS A 480 -12.72 6.85 20.82
CA LYS A 480 -11.46 6.71 20.09
C LYS A 480 -10.34 7.53 20.71
N GLN A 481 -10.59 8.81 21.02
CA GLN A 481 -9.61 9.67 21.67
C GLN A 481 -9.19 9.13 23.03
N ARG A 482 -10.13 8.69 23.89
CA ARG A 482 -9.83 8.13 25.20
C ARG A 482 -9.00 6.85 25.13
N ILE A 483 -9.25 5.95 24.15
CA ILE A 483 -8.41 4.77 23.90
C ILE A 483 -7.01 5.18 23.42
N ALA A 484 -6.90 6.20 22.57
CA ALA A 484 -5.60 6.72 22.11
C ALA A 484 -4.80 7.34 23.27
N ILE A 485 -5.45 8.03 24.20
CA ILE A 485 -4.80 8.54 25.42
C ILE A 485 -4.39 7.37 26.34
N ALA A 486 -5.22 6.31 26.48
CA ALA A 486 -4.87 5.11 27.24
C ALA A 486 -3.63 4.41 26.65
N ARG A 487 -3.50 4.37 25.29
CA ARG A 487 -2.29 3.90 24.58
C ARG A 487 -1.05 4.72 24.96
N MET A 488 -1.17 6.04 25.04
CA MET A 488 -0.09 6.94 25.45
C MET A 488 0.37 6.63 26.89
N ILE A 489 -0.59 6.51 27.82
CA ILE A 489 -0.29 6.18 29.23
C ILE A 489 0.35 4.79 29.34
N TYR A 490 -0.17 3.82 28.56
CA TYR A 490 0.37 2.46 28.54
C TYR A 490 1.83 2.40 28.11
N LYS A 491 2.24 3.21 27.13
CA LYS A 491 3.64 3.27 26.67
C LYS A 491 4.64 3.71 27.77
N ASP A 492 4.19 4.51 28.72
CA ASP A 492 4.99 4.96 29.89
C ASP A 492 6.32 5.66 29.54
N ALA A 493 6.29 6.50 28.52
CA ALA A 493 7.46 7.26 28.08
C ALA A 493 7.73 8.49 28.96
N PRO A 494 9.01 8.95 29.08
CA PRO A 494 9.37 10.16 29.82
C PRO A 494 8.80 11.45 29.22
N PHE A 495 8.52 11.49 27.91
CA PHE A 495 7.82 12.58 27.24
C PHE A 495 6.44 12.15 26.81
N GLN A 496 5.45 13.01 27.05
CA GLN A 496 4.07 12.82 26.60
C GLN A 496 3.64 14.04 25.81
N ILE A 497 3.14 13.81 24.58
CA ILE A 497 2.64 14.87 23.71
C ILE A 497 1.21 14.54 23.32
N MET A 498 0.27 15.43 23.62
CA MET A 498 -1.13 15.34 23.25
C MET A 498 -1.47 16.45 22.25
N ASP A 499 -1.81 16.10 21.01
CA ASP A 499 -2.19 17.06 19.98
C ASP A 499 -3.70 17.04 19.79
N ASP A 500 -4.37 18.03 20.37
CA ASP A 500 -5.84 18.25 20.33
C ASP A 500 -6.70 17.00 20.61
N SER A 501 -6.16 16.11 21.43
CA SER A 501 -6.66 14.74 21.63
C SER A 501 -7.88 14.64 22.54
N LEU A 502 -8.38 15.75 23.08
CA LEU A 502 -9.57 15.85 23.93
C LEU A 502 -10.74 16.57 23.25
N SER A 503 -10.62 16.96 21.99
CA SER A 503 -11.61 17.79 21.27
C SER A 503 -12.99 17.14 21.10
N ALA A 504 -13.07 15.81 21.03
CA ALA A 504 -14.31 15.06 20.90
C ALA A 504 -14.84 14.51 22.25
N VAL A 505 -14.17 14.85 23.37
CA VAL A 505 -14.55 14.44 24.73
C VAL A 505 -15.41 15.54 25.35
N ASP A 506 -16.42 15.17 26.14
CA ASP A 506 -17.24 16.12 26.91
C ASP A 506 -16.41 16.77 28.04
N THR A 507 -16.78 17.98 28.42
CA THR A 507 -16.02 18.82 29.36
C THR A 507 -15.84 18.18 30.75
N SER A 508 -16.84 17.43 31.22
CA SER A 508 -16.77 16.76 32.54
C SER A 508 -15.75 15.60 32.53
N THR A 509 -15.76 14.79 31.47
CA THR A 509 -14.80 13.69 31.26
C THR A 509 -13.39 14.23 30.96
N GLU A 510 -13.27 15.32 30.18
CA GLU A 510 -12.00 16.00 29.91
C GLU A 510 -11.34 16.43 31.22
N ARG A 511 -12.06 17.15 32.11
CA ARG A 511 -11.53 17.56 33.43
C ARG A 511 -11.08 16.37 34.27
N ARG A 512 -11.83 15.25 34.26
CA ARG A 512 -11.48 14.04 34.98
C ARG A 512 -10.17 13.42 34.44
N ILE A 513 -10.04 13.33 33.12
CA ILE A 513 -8.84 12.80 32.47
C ILE A 513 -7.62 13.65 32.80
N LEU A 514 -7.73 14.98 32.66
CA LEU A 514 -6.62 15.91 32.95
C LEU A 514 -6.19 15.83 34.42
N ARG A 515 -7.13 15.78 35.37
CA ARG A 515 -6.83 15.60 36.79
C ARG A 515 -6.10 14.27 37.04
N ASN A 516 -6.60 13.19 36.46
CA ASN A 516 -5.96 11.87 36.58
C ASN A 516 -4.54 11.85 35.94
N LEU A 517 -4.32 12.58 34.85
CA LEU A 517 -3.01 12.70 34.23
C LEU A 517 -1.99 13.45 35.12
N LEU A 518 -2.42 14.51 35.79
CA LEU A 518 -1.61 15.25 36.74
C LEU A 518 -1.27 14.39 37.99
N ASP A 519 -2.16 13.49 38.39
CA ASP A 519 -1.98 12.59 39.54
C ASP A 519 -1.34 11.25 39.16
N LEU A 520 -0.89 11.03 37.91
CA LEU A 520 -0.33 9.76 37.42
C LEU A 520 0.79 9.19 38.31
N ALA A 521 1.65 10.06 38.87
CA ALA A 521 2.71 9.63 39.79
C ALA A 521 2.16 8.96 41.07
N ARG A 522 0.94 9.34 41.49
CA ARG A 522 0.26 8.73 42.66
C ARG A 522 -0.50 7.47 42.27
N LEU A 523 -1.05 7.41 41.06
CA LEU A 523 -1.88 6.29 40.56
C LEU A 523 -1.04 5.07 40.13
N PHE A 524 0.22 5.25 39.80
CA PHE A 524 1.18 4.16 39.49
C PHE A 524 2.38 4.15 40.47
N PRO A 525 2.17 3.81 41.76
CA PRO A 525 3.27 3.62 42.69
C PRO A 525 4.07 2.37 42.27
N GLY A 526 5.22 2.57 41.63
CA GLY A 526 6.05 1.47 41.13
C GLY A 526 6.33 1.47 39.64
N SER A 527 5.87 2.46 38.88
CA SER A 527 6.39 2.78 37.55
C SER A 527 7.86 3.17 37.70
N ALA A 528 8.75 2.16 37.67
CA ALA A 528 10.13 2.24 38.10
C ALA A 528 11.03 3.06 37.16
N LYS A 529 10.48 3.63 36.08
CA LYS A 529 11.32 4.27 35.05
C LYS A 529 11.38 5.80 35.11
N ASN A 530 10.39 6.51 35.66
CA ASN A 530 10.50 7.96 35.89
C ASN A 530 9.34 8.51 36.74
N PRO A 531 9.60 9.13 37.92
CA PRO A 531 8.55 9.72 38.74
C PRO A 531 8.00 11.06 38.21
N SER A 532 8.61 11.63 37.21
CA SER A 532 8.25 12.96 36.69
C SER A 532 8.31 12.95 35.16
N LYS A 533 7.16 12.94 34.50
CA LYS A 533 7.06 13.00 33.04
C LYS A 533 6.98 14.44 32.57
N ALA A 534 7.64 14.78 31.48
CA ALA A 534 7.43 16.04 30.78
C ALA A 534 6.21 15.91 29.86
N THR A 535 5.22 16.77 30.03
CA THR A 535 3.96 16.71 29.29
C THR A 535 3.79 17.96 28.43
N ILE A 536 3.44 17.79 27.16
CA ILE A 536 3.08 18.87 26.26
C ILE A 536 1.63 18.66 25.83
N ILE A 537 0.77 19.64 26.12
CA ILE A 537 -0.63 19.62 25.74
C ILE A 537 -0.87 20.70 24.68
N ILE A 538 -1.11 20.28 23.47
CA ILE A 538 -1.50 21.15 22.36
C ILE A 538 -3.02 21.11 22.28
N SER A 539 -3.67 22.26 22.35
CA SER A 539 -5.13 22.33 22.25
C SER A 539 -5.60 23.66 21.65
N HIS A 540 -6.81 23.67 21.15
CA HIS A 540 -7.57 24.88 20.86
C HIS A 540 -8.57 25.22 22.00
N ARG A 541 -8.74 24.33 22.99
CA ARG A 541 -9.57 24.52 24.19
C ARG A 541 -8.71 24.98 25.35
N LEU A 542 -9.09 26.07 25.94
CA LEU A 542 -8.37 26.64 27.10
C LEU A 542 -8.51 25.77 28.34
N SER A 543 -9.65 25.09 28.53
CA SER A 543 -9.86 24.12 29.61
C SER A 543 -8.79 23.03 29.68
N ALA A 544 -8.21 22.65 28.54
CA ALA A 544 -7.18 21.62 28.48
C ALA A 544 -5.82 22.09 28.97
N VAL A 545 -5.51 23.38 28.88
CA VAL A 545 -4.18 23.94 29.18
C VAL A 545 -4.15 24.85 30.41
N GLN A 546 -5.29 25.24 30.97
CA GLN A 546 -5.37 26.19 32.10
C GLN A 546 -4.59 25.76 33.35
N HIS A 547 -4.37 24.46 33.54
CA HIS A 547 -3.63 23.89 34.68
C HIS A 547 -2.16 23.58 34.34
N ALA A 548 -1.66 23.96 33.15
CA ALA A 548 -0.27 23.79 32.79
C ALA A 548 0.62 24.74 33.60
N ASP A 549 1.85 24.30 33.92
CA ASP A 549 2.85 25.11 34.65
C ASP A 549 3.23 26.34 33.82
N GLU A 550 3.27 26.17 32.49
CA GLU A 550 3.54 27.24 31.55
C GLU A 550 2.64 27.07 30.32
N ILE A 551 2.11 28.18 29.81
CA ILE A 551 1.30 28.24 28.59
C ILE A 551 2.02 29.15 27.59
N VAL A 552 2.14 28.70 26.35
CA VAL A 552 2.61 29.49 25.21
C VAL A 552 1.49 29.66 24.19
N VAL A 553 1.28 30.89 23.76
CA VAL A 553 0.25 31.25 22.78
C VAL A 553 0.88 31.40 21.40
N PHE A 554 0.41 30.59 20.45
CA PHE A 554 0.87 30.58 19.07
C PHE A 554 -0.04 31.45 18.19
N ALA A 555 0.55 32.39 17.46
CA ALA A 555 -0.09 33.12 16.38
C ALA A 555 0.88 33.25 15.19
N ASP A 556 0.41 32.97 13.98
CA ASP A 556 1.18 33.08 12.74
C ASP A 556 2.59 32.45 12.80
N GLY A 557 2.70 31.28 13.43
CA GLY A 557 3.97 30.57 13.54
C GLY A 557 4.95 31.14 14.58
N ARG A 558 4.51 32.02 15.47
CA ARG A 558 5.31 32.66 16.53
C ARG A 558 4.69 32.44 17.90
N ILE A 559 5.49 32.49 18.95
CA ILE A 559 5.00 32.63 20.32
C ILE A 559 4.77 34.12 20.57
N VAL A 560 3.50 34.50 20.79
CA VAL A 560 3.12 35.91 21.06
C VAL A 560 2.95 36.21 22.54
N GLU A 561 2.58 35.23 23.35
CA GLU A 561 2.42 35.35 24.78
C GLU A 561 2.94 34.10 25.48
N ARG A 562 3.42 34.29 26.72
CA ARG A 562 3.98 33.25 27.56
C ARG A 562 3.75 33.57 29.04
N GLY A 563 3.30 32.59 29.82
CA GLY A 563 3.05 32.74 31.27
C GLY A 563 2.14 31.63 31.78
N ASN A 564 1.76 31.68 33.03
CA ASN A 564 0.71 30.81 33.57
C ASN A 564 -0.69 31.40 33.30
N HIS A 565 -1.73 30.62 33.58
CA HIS A 565 -3.14 31.01 33.34
C HIS A 565 -3.46 32.39 33.95
N THR A 566 -3.11 32.63 35.21
CA THR A 566 -3.42 33.88 35.94
C THR A 566 -2.67 35.07 35.35
N GLU A 567 -1.38 34.87 35.02
CA GLU A 567 -0.54 35.89 34.39
C GLU A 567 -1.09 36.31 33.03
N LEU A 568 -1.42 35.34 32.18
CA LEU A 568 -1.93 35.60 30.84
C LEU A 568 -3.29 36.26 30.83
N LEU A 569 -4.15 35.95 31.79
CA LEU A 569 -5.44 36.68 31.97
C LEU A 569 -5.19 38.14 32.39
N SER A 570 -4.19 38.39 33.27
CA SER A 570 -3.87 39.76 33.74
C SER A 570 -3.26 40.65 32.66
N ILE A 571 -2.58 40.03 31.65
CA ILE A 571 -2.04 40.74 30.49
C ILE A 571 -3.14 41.30 29.59
N GLY A 572 -4.31 40.61 29.53
CA GLY A 572 -5.43 41.05 28.71
C GLY A 572 -5.20 40.94 27.20
N GLY A 573 -4.30 40.03 26.78
CA GLY A 573 -3.88 39.86 25.39
C GLY A 573 -4.69 38.77 24.62
N HIS A 574 -3.98 38.07 23.71
CA HIS A 574 -4.58 37.01 22.88
C HIS A 574 -5.18 35.87 23.72
N TYR A 575 -4.51 35.46 24.80
CA TYR A 575 -5.00 34.42 25.71
C TYR A 575 -6.29 34.82 26.38
N ALA A 576 -6.34 36.03 26.96
CA ALA A 576 -7.54 36.54 27.62
C ALA A 576 -8.69 36.70 26.64
N GLY A 577 -8.44 37.19 25.41
CA GLY A 577 -9.46 37.29 24.38
C GLY A 577 -10.06 35.93 24.01
N LEU A 578 -9.23 34.89 23.85
CA LEU A 578 -9.69 33.51 23.62
C LEU A 578 -10.47 32.96 24.82
N TRP A 579 -10.07 33.29 26.06
CA TRP A 579 -10.73 32.86 27.28
C TRP A 579 -12.14 33.44 27.38
N TYR A 580 -12.29 34.76 27.22
CA TYR A 580 -13.60 35.42 27.28
C TYR A 580 -14.52 34.91 26.17
N MET A 581 -13.99 34.69 24.98
CA MET A 581 -14.77 34.16 23.87
C MET A 581 -15.26 32.72 24.14
N GLN A 582 -14.44 31.83 24.72
CA GLN A 582 -14.83 30.46 25.05
C GLN A 582 -15.71 30.38 26.30
N ALA A 583 -15.56 31.30 27.26
CA ALA A 583 -16.41 31.40 28.46
C ALA A 583 -17.79 32.01 28.16
N GLY A 584 -18.04 32.49 26.93
CA GLY A 584 -19.30 33.15 26.56
C GLY A 584 -19.49 34.52 27.20
N ILE A 585 -18.43 35.13 27.71
CA ILE A 585 -18.43 36.47 28.28
C ILE A 585 -18.18 37.42 27.11
N THR A 586 -19.23 38.04 26.60
CA THR A 586 -19.15 39.14 25.63
C THR A 586 -18.75 40.42 26.40
N GLU A 587 -17.68 41.11 25.95
CA GLU A 587 -17.46 42.50 26.37
C GLU A 587 -18.63 43.35 25.84
N GLU A 588 -19.58 43.68 26.68
CA GLU A 588 -20.46 44.82 26.42
C GLU A 588 -19.58 46.08 26.53
N SER A 589 -19.24 46.64 25.40
CA SER A 589 -18.63 47.97 25.35
C SER A 589 -19.69 48.99 25.72
N ASP A 590 -19.76 49.35 27.00
CA ASP A 590 -20.44 50.56 27.41
C ASP A 590 -19.66 51.77 26.87
N SER A 591 -20.34 52.65 26.19
CA SER A 591 -19.84 53.87 25.54
C SER A 591 -19.34 54.95 26.50
N ASP A 592 -19.17 54.64 27.78
CA ASP A 592 -18.62 55.53 28.79
C ASP A 592 -17.41 54.85 29.48
N GLY A 593 -16.22 55.34 29.21
CA GLY A 593 -14.87 54.90 29.49
C GLY A 593 -14.51 54.46 30.92
N GLN A 594 -15.34 53.70 31.61
CA GLN A 594 -14.98 52.97 32.82
C GLN A 594 -15.10 51.46 32.57
N ARG A 595 -13.95 50.76 32.63
CA ARG A 595 -13.87 49.31 32.63
C ARG A 595 -14.42 48.78 33.95
N ASP A 596 -15.69 48.42 34.01
CA ASP A 596 -16.24 47.66 35.13
C ASP A 596 -16.09 46.17 34.82
N ILE A 597 -15.07 45.54 35.39
CA ILE A 597 -14.87 44.10 35.35
C ILE A 597 -15.78 43.51 36.41
N SER A 598 -17.04 43.16 36.06
CA SER A 598 -17.86 42.33 36.93
C SER A 598 -17.13 40.98 37.09
N GLN A 599 -16.57 40.74 38.25
CA GLN A 599 -16.00 39.47 38.63
C GLN A 599 -17.07 38.39 38.47
N PRO A 600 -16.83 37.27 37.77
CA PRO A 600 -17.74 36.13 37.86
C PRO A 600 -17.78 35.68 39.32
N ASP A 601 -18.99 35.41 39.82
CA ASP A 601 -19.21 34.92 41.17
C ASP A 601 -18.26 33.76 41.51
N LEU A 602 -17.24 34.05 42.30
CA LEU A 602 -16.33 33.05 42.87
C LEU A 602 -17.04 32.16 43.90
N ASP A 603 -18.27 32.51 44.28
CA ASP A 603 -19.06 31.73 45.24
C ASP A 603 -19.62 30.44 44.69
N VAL A 604 -19.72 30.27 43.36
CA VAL A 604 -20.18 29.02 42.76
C VAL A 604 -19.08 27.92 42.77
N GLU A 605 -17.80 28.31 42.86
CA GLU A 605 -16.69 27.33 42.97
C GLU A 605 -16.48 26.86 44.41
N MET A 606 -16.86 27.64 45.41
CA MET A 606 -16.69 27.23 46.81
C MET A 606 -17.81 26.26 47.28
N ASP A 607 -19.04 26.43 46.79
CA ASP A 607 -20.13 25.50 47.14
C ASP A 607 -19.96 24.09 46.59
N VAL A 608 -19.24 23.94 45.46
CA VAL A 608 -18.93 22.60 44.88
C VAL A 608 -17.78 21.92 45.63
N LEU A 609 -16.87 22.70 46.24
CA LEU A 609 -15.76 22.15 47.05
C LEU A 609 -16.24 21.78 48.48
N GLU A 610 -17.26 22.40 49.03
CA GLU A 610 -17.85 22.02 50.32
C GLU A 610 -18.83 20.85 50.21
N ALA A 611 -19.57 20.74 49.10
CA ALA A 611 -20.46 19.59 48.85
C ALA A 611 -19.69 18.27 48.68
N GLY A 612 -18.48 18.31 48.07
CA GLY A 612 -17.63 17.14 47.92
C GLY A 612 -16.95 16.67 49.22
N ARG A 613 -16.92 17.50 50.28
CA ARG A 613 -16.41 17.13 51.61
C ARG A 613 -17.44 16.50 52.55
N MET A 614 -18.73 16.64 52.24
CA MET A 614 -19.80 16.03 53.05
C MET A 614 -20.17 14.60 52.64
N GLU A 615 -19.79 14.13 51.47
CA GLU A 615 -20.03 12.74 51.06
C GLU A 615 -18.92 11.76 51.49
N GLU A 616 -17.80 12.23 52.08
CA GLU A 616 -16.74 11.35 52.64
C GLU A 616 -16.92 11.01 54.13
N VAL A 617 -18.03 11.42 54.78
CA VAL A 617 -18.27 11.17 56.21
C VAL A 617 -19.65 10.48 56.47
N LEU A 618 -20.20 9.84 55.48
CA LEU A 618 -21.29 8.88 55.64
C LEU A 618 -20.97 7.65 54.75
#